data_95e1772f4a602383e6b745ec91014bd1
#
_entry.id   95e1772f4a602383e6b745ec91014bd1
#
_cell.length_a   1.000
_cell.length_b   1.000
_cell.length_c   1.000
_cell.angle_alpha   90.00
_cell.angle_beta   90.00
_cell.angle_gamma   90.00
#
_symmetry.space_group_name_H-M   'P 1'
#
loop_
_entity.id
_entity.type
_entity.pdbx_description
1 polymer ?
#
loop_
_entity_poly.entity_id
_entity_poly.type
_entity_poly.pdbx_seq_one_letter_code
_entity_poly.pdbx_strand_id
1 'polypeptide(L)'
;MKRGTTLLTTSALVLAVALPCWAQVRELPTDTTTIAGTIETIDQGRRAMNIRTADGMFVAVNVPESVQRFNEFKVGDMVRATYNNNVMVRVKAPGEPAVDTIDTGDAKSPTSGTQAMVRRMTANIVEIDRVASSISFEGPNGWKYSRRVVDPTVFAQVNVGDRVDIIWNTDLTVSVE
;
A
#
# COMPACT_ATOMS: atom_id res chain seq x y z
N MET A 1 19.42 48.65 -64.57
CA MET A 1 19.86 48.33 -63.18
C MET A 1 18.64 47.83 -62.37
N LYS A 2 18.50 46.49 -62.22
CA LYS A 2 17.44 45.85 -61.46
C LYS A 2 18.09 45.19 -60.25
N ARG A 3 17.76 45.66 -59.01
CA ARG A 3 18.21 45.08 -57.76
C ARG A 3 17.23 43.98 -57.38
N GLY A 4 17.71 42.71 -57.35
CA GLY A 4 16.95 41.58 -56.85
C GLY A 4 17.08 41.51 -55.33
N THR A 5 15.92 41.50 -54.65
CA THR A 5 15.83 41.31 -53.20
C THR A 5 15.59 39.80 -52.93
N THR A 6 16.57 39.17 -52.32
CA THR A 6 16.51 37.74 -51.89
C THR A 6 15.84 37.69 -50.49
N LEU A 7 14.70 37.10 -50.41
CA LEU A 7 14.00 36.77 -49.12
C LEU A 7 14.58 35.46 -48.58
N LEU A 8 15.30 35.56 -47.46
CA LEU A 8 15.68 34.41 -46.66
C LEU A 8 14.49 33.99 -45.75
N THR A 9 13.89 32.85 -46.05
CA THR A 9 12.93 32.21 -45.16
C THR A 9 13.65 31.39 -44.10
N THR A 10 13.68 31.88 -42.87
CA THR A 10 14.19 31.14 -41.69
C THR A 10 13.12 30.17 -41.22
N SER A 11 13.30 28.86 -41.50
CA SER A 11 12.45 27.81 -40.91
C SER A 11 12.86 27.60 -39.43
N ALA A 12 12.01 28.00 -38.52
CA ALA A 12 12.16 27.68 -37.09
C ALA A 12 11.77 26.23 -36.85
N LEU A 13 12.75 25.39 -36.57
CA LEU A 13 12.54 24.00 -36.11
C LEU A 13 12.10 24.01 -34.64
N VAL A 14 10.82 23.80 -34.40
CA VAL A 14 10.27 23.65 -33.04
C VAL A 14 10.64 22.27 -32.54
N LEU A 15 11.66 22.21 -31.68
CA LEU A 15 12.02 21.00 -30.95
C LEU A 15 10.98 20.77 -29.86
N ALA A 16 10.05 19.84 -30.06
CA ALA A 16 9.13 19.38 -29.02
C ALA A 16 9.92 18.60 -27.97
N VAL A 17 10.23 19.23 -26.84
CA VAL A 17 10.79 18.57 -25.66
C VAL A 17 9.68 17.74 -25.04
N ALA A 18 9.69 16.43 -25.26
CA ALA A 18 8.87 15.49 -24.52
C ALA A 18 9.32 15.51 -23.06
N LEU A 19 8.54 16.15 -22.18
CA LEU A 19 8.77 16.10 -20.74
C LEU A 19 8.59 14.65 -20.28
N PRO A 20 9.52 14.09 -19.49
CA PRO A 20 9.34 12.75 -18.94
C PRO A 20 8.10 12.75 -18.07
N CYS A 21 7.11 11.90 -18.40
CA CYS A 21 5.97 11.64 -17.56
C CYS A 21 6.48 10.89 -16.31
N TRP A 22 6.69 11.62 -15.22
CA TRP A 22 7.11 11.04 -13.96
C TRP A 22 5.98 10.13 -13.46
N ALA A 23 6.30 8.85 -13.24
CA ALA A 23 5.38 7.90 -12.67
C ALA A 23 4.92 8.41 -11.29
N GLN A 24 3.67 8.88 -11.20
CA GLN A 24 3.12 9.39 -9.94
C GLN A 24 2.71 8.20 -9.07
N VAL A 25 3.27 8.14 -7.87
CA VAL A 25 2.82 7.24 -6.81
C VAL A 25 1.59 7.87 -6.16
N ARG A 26 0.51 7.13 -6.05
CA ARG A 26 -0.72 7.54 -5.40
C ARG A 26 -1.02 6.63 -4.22
N GLU A 27 -1.31 7.25 -3.08
CA GLU A 27 -1.82 6.55 -1.92
C GLU A 27 -3.33 6.35 -2.06
N LEU A 28 -3.77 5.13 -1.78
CA LEU A 28 -5.18 4.80 -1.59
C LEU A 28 -5.47 4.83 -0.08
N PRO A 29 -6.76 4.89 0.34
CA PRO A 29 -7.08 5.03 1.77
C PRO A 29 -6.32 4.03 2.63
N THR A 30 -5.75 4.54 3.71
CA THR A 30 -5.13 3.73 4.75
C THR A 30 -6.23 3.26 5.69
N ASP A 31 -6.33 1.94 5.85
CA ASP A 31 -7.20 1.35 6.88
C ASP A 31 -6.36 1.13 8.14
N THR A 32 -6.65 1.87 9.19
CA THR A 32 -6.06 1.66 10.52
C THR A 32 -7.11 1.06 11.42
N THR A 33 -6.82 -0.11 11.96
CA THR A 33 -7.66 -0.78 12.95
C THR A 33 -6.89 -0.89 14.25
N THR A 34 -7.42 -0.33 15.32
CA THR A 34 -6.85 -0.48 16.67
C THR A 34 -7.78 -1.32 17.52
N ILE A 35 -7.22 -2.37 18.11
CA ILE A 35 -7.87 -3.25 19.08
C ILE A 35 -7.20 -2.98 20.41
N ALA A 36 -7.97 -2.54 21.40
CA ALA A 36 -7.51 -2.34 22.75
C ALA A 36 -8.39 -3.12 23.73
N GLY A 37 -7.80 -3.70 24.75
CA GLY A 37 -8.53 -4.46 25.75
C GLY A 37 -7.62 -5.25 26.65
N THR A 38 -8.23 -6.19 27.40
CA THR A 38 -7.54 -7.02 28.38
C THR A 38 -7.23 -8.39 27.80
N ILE A 39 -6.05 -8.92 28.05
CA ILE A 39 -5.71 -10.29 27.65
C ILE A 39 -6.57 -11.27 28.44
N GLU A 40 -7.36 -12.07 27.73
CA GLU A 40 -8.20 -13.12 28.32
C GLU A 40 -7.51 -14.50 28.29
N THR A 41 -6.82 -14.81 27.21
CA THR A 41 -6.02 -16.05 27.06
C THR A 41 -4.73 -15.79 26.28
N ILE A 42 -3.69 -16.56 26.59
CA ILE A 42 -2.39 -16.53 25.90
C ILE A 42 -1.99 -17.94 25.51
N ASP A 43 -1.56 -18.10 24.26
CA ASP A 43 -0.83 -19.26 23.76
C ASP A 43 0.62 -18.86 23.46
N GLN A 44 1.51 -19.13 24.40
CA GLN A 44 2.93 -18.78 24.25
C GLN A 44 3.61 -19.53 23.11
N GLY A 45 3.21 -20.78 22.85
CA GLY A 45 3.80 -21.62 21.81
C GLY A 45 3.49 -21.14 20.41
N ARG A 46 2.28 -20.66 20.20
CA ARG A 46 1.81 -20.10 18.91
C ARG A 46 1.99 -18.59 18.81
N ARG A 47 2.47 -17.93 19.85
CA ARG A 47 2.56 -16.48 19.96
C ARG A 47 1.22 -15.80 19.63
N ALA A 48 0.14 -16.29 20.25
CA ALA A 48 -1.21 -15.80 20.04
C ALA A 48 -1.87 -15.45 21.37
N MET A 49 -2.79 -14.47 21.32
CA MET A 49 -3.59 -14.09 22.49
C MET A 49 -4.99 -13.73 22.06
N ASN A 50 -5.97 -13.94 22.96
CA ASN A 50 -7.31 -13.37 22.81
C ASN A 50 -7.41 -12.14 23.71
N ILE A 51 -7.83 -11.03 23.12
CA ILE A 51 -8.08 -9.76 23.77
C ILE A 51 -9.61 -9.62 23.94
N ARG A 52 -10.06 -9.31 25.15
CA ARG A 52 -11.43 -8.89 25.40
C ARG A 52 -11.51 -7.38 25.35
N THR A 53 -12.21 -6.86 24.37
CA THR A 53 -12.42 -5.42 24.17
C THR A 53 -13.45 -4.86 25.16
N ALA A 54 -13.54 -3.54 25.25
CA ALA A 54 -14.45 -2.86 26.21
C ALA A 54 -15.94 -3.15 25.94
N ASP A 55 -16.31 -3.48 24.70
CA ASP A 55 -17.65 -3.91 24.29
C ASP A 55 -17.91 -5.41 24.50
N GLY A 56 -16.93 -6.13 25.09
CA GLY A 56 -17.06 -7.54 25.47
C GLY A 56 -16.74 -8.53 24.35
N MET A 57 -16.31 -8.07 23.17
CA MET A 57 -15.91 -8.96 22.07
C MET A 57 -14.55 -9.60 22.32
N PHE A 58 -14.36 -10.81 21.79
CA PHE A 58 -13.08 -11.49 21.81
C PHE A 58 -12.41 -11.39 20.45
N VAL A 59 -11.17 -10.90 20.43
CA VAL A 59 -10.38 -10.76 19.21
C VAL A 59 -9.07 -11.51 19.36
N ALA A 60 -8.81 -12.43 18.42
CA ALA A 60 -7.54 -13.15 18.36
C ALA A 60 -6.48 -12.27 17.67
N VAL A 61 -5.32 -12.17 18.31
CA VAL A 61 -4.16 -11.43 17.80
C VAL A 61 -2.94 -12.35 17.80
N ASN A 62 -2.29 -12.47 16.65
CA ASN A 62 -0.99 -13.11 16.54
C ASN A 62 0.08 -12.06 16.88
N VAL A 63 0.95 -12.38 17.81
CA VAL A 63 1.97 -11.46 18.31
C VAL A 63 3.26 -11.64 17.52
N PRO A 64 3.75 -10.60 16.82
CA PRO A 64 4.97 -10.67 16.04
C PRO A 64 6.18 -11.11 16.87
N GLU A 65 7.17 -11.74 16.22
CA GLU A 65 8.44 -12.09 16.87
C GLU A 65 9.24 -10.88 17.32
N SER A 66 8.96 -9.71 16.73
CA SER A 66 9.52 -8.42 17.13
C SER A 66 9.18 -8.01 18.57
N VAL A 67 8.09 -8.53 19.14
CA VAL A 67 7.78 -8.41 20.58
C VAL A 67 8.65 -9.39 21.37
N GLN A 68 9.78 -8.93 21.87
CA GLN A 68 10.82 -9.80 22.46
C GLN A 68 10.39 -10.45 23.79
N ARG A 69 9.62 -9.70 24.60
CA ARG A 69 9.22 -10.14 25.96
C ARG A 69 7.76 -10.63 26.00
N PHE A 70 7.28 -11.24 24.91
CA PHE A 70 5.92 -11.78 24.88
C PHE A 70 5.67 -12.82 25.98
N ASN A 71 6.70 -13.55 26.40
CA ASN A 71 6.61 -14.50 27.50
C ASN A 71 6.30 -13.87 28.87
N GLU A 72 6.44 -12.55 28.99
CA GLU A 72 6.11 -11.80 30.22
C GLU A 72 4.67 -11.29 30.23
N PHE A 73 3.97 -11.33 29.09
CA PHE A 73 2.56 -10.95 29.01
C PHE A 73 1.70 -11.94 29.81
N LYS A 74 0.72 -11.41 30.53
CA LYS A 74 -0.15 -12.18 31.43
C LYS A 74 -1.62 -11.94 31.10
N VAL A 75 -2.42 -12.92 31.43
CA VAL A 75 -3.88 -12.73 31.50
C VAL A 75 -4.18 -11.61 32.48
N GLY A 76 -5.00 -10.66 32.06
CA GLY A 76 -5.35 -9.45 32.80
C GLY A 76 -4.56 -8.20 32.38
N ASP A 77 -3.46 -8.32 31.65
CA ASP A 77 -2.72 -7.15 31.14
C ASP A 77 -3.55 -6.41 30.08
N MET A 78 -3.43 -5.08 30.08
CA MET A 78 -3.99 -4.24 29.03
C MET A 78 -3.04 -4.20 27.85
N VAL A 79 -3.60 -4.41 26.66
CA VAL A 79 -2.82 -4.40 25.41
C VAL A 79 -3.52 -3.56 24.35
N ARG A 80 -2.70 -3.06 23.46
CA ARG A 80 -3.11 -2.36 22.25
C ARG A 80 -2.45 -3.01 21.04
N ALA A 81 -3.25 -3.46 20.07
CA ALA A 81 -2.79 -3.95 18.79
C ALA A 81 -3.28 -2.99 17.69
N THR A 82 -2.37 -2.41 16.94
CA THR A 82 -2.69 -1.50 15.84
C THR A 82 -2.24 -2.12 14.53
N TYR A 83 -3.17 -2.29 13.63
CA TYR A 83 -2.97 -2.80 12.29
C TYR A 83 -3.18 -1.67 11.28
N ASN A 84 -2.15 -1.35 10.52
CA ASN A 84 -2.19 -0.38 9.43
C ASN A 84 -2.05 -1.10 8.10
N ASN A 85 -2.93 -0.79 7.16
CA ASN A 85 -2.87 -1.31 5.81
C ASN A 85 -2.96 -0.14 4.83
N ASN A 86 -1.82 0.25 4.29
CA ASN A 86 -1.72 1.29 3.28
C ASN A 86 -1.45 0.66 1.91
N VAL A 87 -2.22 1.06 0.92
CA VAL A 87 -2.06 0.60 -0.47
C VAL A 87 -1.70 1.80 -1.34
N MET A 88 -0.58 1.70 -2.02
CA MET A 88 -0.16 2.67 -3.03
C MET A 88 -0.23 2.06 -4.42
N VAL A 89 -0.57 2.86 -5.42
CA VAL A 89 -0.58 2.45 -6.82
C VAL A 89 0.32 3.39 -7.61
N ARG A 90 1.26 2.81 -8.36
CA ARG A 90 2.18 3.53 -9.24
C ARG A 90 1.97 3.07 -10.68
N VAL A 91 1.64 3.97 -11.58
CA VAL A 91 1.57 3.66 -13.01
C VAL A 91 2.98 3.43 -13.55
N LYS A 92 3.18 2.32 -14.27
CA LYS A 92 4.47 1.95 -14.85
C LYS A 92 4.70 2.66 -16.19
N ALA A 93 5.97 2.99 -16.44
CA ALA A 93 6.36 3.42 -17.77
C ALA A 93 6.32 2.26 -18.79
N PRO A 94 6.10 2.55 -20.08
CA PRO A 94 6.18 1.53 -21.11
C PRO A 94 7.53 0.80 -21.09
N GLY A 95 7.51 -0.54 -21.12
CA GLY A 95 8.71 -1.38 -21.11
C GLY A 95 9.33 -1.61 -19.73
N GLU A 96 8.84 -0.99 -18.67
CA GLU A 96 9.33 -1.23 -17.31
C GLU A 96 9.05 -2.69 -16.87
N PRO A 97 10.06 -3.43 -16.31
CA PRO A 97 9.89 -4.85 -15.98
C PRO A 97 8.84 -5.05 -14.88
N ALA A 98 8.14 -6.19 -14.92
CA ALA A 98 7.22 -6.58 -13.85
C ALA A 98 7.99 -6.88 -12.57
N VAL A 99 7.36 -6.64 -11.42
CA VAL A 99 7.87 -6.99 -10.10
C VAL A 99 6.85 -7.86 -9.36
N ASP A 100 7.34 -8.75 -8.52
CA ASP A 100 6.58 -9.48 -7.50
C ASP A 100 7.53 -9.77 -6.34
N THR A 101 7.52 -8.91 -5.33
CA THR A 101 8.43 -8.97 -4.18
C THR A 101 7.67 -8.84 -2.87
N ILE A 102 8.21 -9.46 -1.82
CA ILE A 102 7.77 -9.29 -0.44
C ILE A 102 9.02 -8.96 0.36
N ASP A 103 9.00 -7.79 0.99
CA ASP A 103 10.04 -7.35 1.92
C ASP A 103 9.42 -7.30 3.32
N THR A 104 10.13 -7.83 4.30
CA THR A 104 9.71 -7.80 5.70
C THR A 104 10.73 -7.07 6.56
N GLY A 105 10.25 -6.29 7.52
CA GLY A 105 11.08 -5.59 8.48
C GLY A 105 10.46 -5.62 9.86
N ASP A 106 11.30 -5.63 10.89
CA ASP A 106 10.86 -5.65 12.27
C ASP A 106 11.47 -4.47 13.04
N ALA A 107 10.64 -3.80 13.84
CA ALA A 107 11.12 -2.89 14.88
C ALA A 107 10.86 -3.53 16.25
N LYS A 108 11.94 -3.77 16.99
CA LYS A 108 11.91 -4.57 18.23
C LYS A 108 12.01 -3.68 19.46
N SER A 109 11.19 -3.98 20.46
CA SER A 109 11.24 -3.40 21.81
C SER A 109 10.90 -4.47 22.86
N PRO A 110 11.30 -4.31 24.10
CA PRO A 110 10.97 -5.29 25.16
C PRO A 110 9.47 -5.59 25.29
N THR A 111 8.63 -4.57 25.35
CA THR A 111 7.18 -4.69 25.62
C THR A 111 6.31 -4.30 24.41
N SER A 112 6.91 -3.92 23.31
CA SER A 112 6.22 -3.63 22.06
C SER A 112 7.02 -4.11 20.86
N GLY A 113 6.37 -4.32 19.75
CA GLY A 113 7.02 -4.69 18.50
C GLY A 113 6.15 -4.35 17.31
N THR A 114 6.80 -3.96 16.25
CA THR A 114 6.16 -3.72 14.96
C THR A 114 6.73 -4.70 13.95
N GLN A 115 5.86 -5.40 13.25
CA GLN A 115 6.22 -6.15 12.06
C GLN A 115 5.66 -5.39 10.85
N ALA A 116 6.55 -5.01 9.96
CA ALA A 116 6.22 -4.36 8.71
C ALA A 116 6.39 -5.34 7.54
N MET A 117 5.44 -5.33 6.63
CA MET A 117 5.52 -6.08 5.38
C MET A 117 5.22 -5.14 4.22
N VAL A 118 6.11 -5.11 3.25
CA VAL A 118 5.92 -4.40 1.99
C VAL A 118 5.82 -5.43 0.88
N ARG A 119 4.62 -5.63 0.34
CA ARG A 119 4.44 -6.43 -0.87
C ARG A 119 4.33 -5.49 -2.07
N ARG A 120 5.08 -5.79 -3.12
CA ARG A 120 5.02 -5.05 -4.38
C ARG A 120 4.74 -6.02 -5.52
N MET A 121 3.70 -5.75 -6.32
CA MET A 121 3.33 -6.61 -7.42
C MET A 121 2.85 -5.77 -8.62
N THR A 122 3.31 -6.14 -9.82
CA THR A 122 2.80 -5.57 -11.06
C THR A 122 1.47 -6.22 -11.43
N ALA A 123 0.48 -5.40 -11.74
CA ALA A 123 -0.85 -5.80 -12.21
C ALA A 123 -1.30 -4.93 -13.38
N ASN A 124 -2.39 -5.33 -14.05
CA ASN A 124 -3.07 -4.52 -15.05
C ASN A 124 -4.38 -3.98 -14.46
N ILE A 125 -4.75 -2.77 -14.82
CA ILE A 125 -6.09 -2.25 -14.53
C ILE A 125 -7.06 -2.91 -15.49
N VAL A 126 -8.03 -3.65 -14.96
CA VAL A 126 -9.03 -4.37 -15.78
C VAL A 126 -10.40 -3.71 -15.77
N GLU A 127 -10.67 -2.87 -14.74
CA GLU A 127 -11.95 -2.18 -14.62
C GLU A 127 -11.79 -0.89 -13.81
N ILE A 128 -12.54 0.14 -14.21
CA ILE A 128 -12.69 1.39 -13.47
C ILE A 128 -14.17 1.66 -13.32
N ASP A 129 -14.72 1.47 -12.12
CA ASP A 129 -16.09 1.79 -11.77
C ASP A 129 -16.15 3.14 -11.05
N ARG A 130 -16.57 4.17 -11.78
CA ARG A 130 -16.69 5.55 -11.26
C ARG A 130 -17.90 5.72 -10.33
N VAL A 131 -18.93 4.88 -10.48
CA VAL A 131 -20.15 4.92 -9.64
C VAL A 131 -19.84 4.31 -8.27
N ALA A 132 -19.21 3.13 -8.24
CA ALA A 132 -18.77 2.50 -7.01
C ALA A 132 -17.48 3.13 -6.45
N SER A 133 -16.88 4.09 -7.18
CA SER A 133 -15.59 4.69 -6.85
C SER A 133 -14.51 3.63 -6.62
N SER A 134 -14.37 2.67 -7.55
CA SER A 134 -13.42 1.57 -7.41
C SER A 134 -12.61 1.30 -8.67
N ILE A 135 -11.42 0.71 -8.47
CA ILE A 135 -10.55 0.21 -9.53
C ILE A 135 -10.28 -1.26 -9.24
N SER A 136 -10.40 -2.09 -10.29
CA SER A 136 -10.08 -3.52 -10.24
C SER A 136 -8.80 -3.79 -11.03
N PHE A 137 -7.95 -4.62 -10.44
CA PHE A 137 -6.65 -4.99 -10.95
C PHE A 137 -6.59 -6.50 -11.18
N GLU A 138 -5.83 -6.91 -12.19
CA GLU A 138 -5.50 -8.30 -12.43
C GLU A 138 -3.99 -8.49 -12.43
N GLY A 139 -3.50 -9.27 -11.48
CA GLY A 139 -2.10 -9.62 -11.30
C GLY A 139 -1.72 -10.95 -11.95
N PRO A 140 -0.54 -11.50 -11.60
CA PRO A 140 -0.09 -12.80 -12.06
C PRO A 140 -1.10 -13.92 -11.76
N ASN A 141 -1.16 -14.92 -12.65
CA ASN A 141 -2.05 -16.11 -12.52
C ASN A 141 -3.54 -15.78 -12.42
N GLY A 142 -4.00 -14.63 -12.97
CA GLY A 142 -5.40 -14.23 -12.94
C GLY A 142 -5.91 -13.78 -11.57
N TRP A 143 -5.02 -13.56 -10.62
CA TRP A 143 -5.38 -12.99 -9.31
C TRP A 143 -6.04 -11.62 -9.50
N LYS A 144 -7.20 -11.40 -8.88
CA LYS A 144 -7.96 -10.14 -8.96
C LYS A 144 -8.05 -9.46 -7.61
N TYR A 145 -7.95 -8.14 -7.64
CA TYR A 145 -8.05 -7.28 -6.48
C TYR A 145 -8.80 -6.00 -6.85
N SER A 146 -9.72 -5.57 -6.00
CA SER A 146 -10.45 -4.31 -6.17
C SER A 146 -10.23 -3.41 -4.96
N ARG A 147 -10.06 -2.13 -5.21
CA ARG A 147 -9.90 -1.13 -4.15
C ARG A 147 -10.79 0.07 -4.41
N ARG A 148 -11.41 0.56 -3.33
CA ARG A 148 -12.14 1.83 -3.38
C ARG A 148 -11.16 2.99 -3.46
N VAL A 149 -11.48 3.98 -4.28
CA VAL A 149 -10.70 5.21 -4.49
C VAL A 149 -11.43 6.35 -3.80
N VAL A 150 -10.76 7.04 -2.87
CA VAL A 150 -11.34 8.18 -2.14
C VAL A 150 -11.16 9.47 -2.93
N ASP A 151 -10.01 9.64 -3.59
CA ASP A 151 -9.73 10.81 -4.42
C ASP A 151 -10.15 10.56 -5.88
N PRO A 152 -11.27 11.14 -6.34
CA PRO A 152 -11.75 10.93 -7.71
C PRO A 152 -10.80 11.45 -8.80
N THR A 153 -9.83 12.29 -8.46
CA THR A 153 -8.83 12.77 -9.44
C THR A 153 -7.94 11.64 -9.96
N VAL A 154 -7.81 10.54 -9.22
CA VAL A 154 -7.10 9.33 -9.65
C VAL A 154 -7.68 8.76 -10.95
N PHE A 155 -9.01 8.80 -11.12
CA PHE A 155 -9.66 8.27 -12.33
C PHE A 155 -9.32 9.02 -13.63
N ALA A 156 -8.81 10.25 -13.53
CA ALA A 156 -8.34 11.01 -14.68
C ALA A 156 -6.91 10.64 -15.12
N GLN A 157 -6.19 9.88 -14.29
CA GLN A 157 -4.77 9.60 -14.45
C GLN A 157 -4.48 8.15 -14.81
N VAL A 158 -5.51 7.31 -14.82
CA VAL A 158 -5.41 5.88 -15.08
C VAL A 158 -6.44 5.43 -16.10
N ASN A 159 -6.11 4.41 -16.88
CA ASN A 159 -6.99 3.81 -17.87
C ASN A 159 -7.04 2.30 -17.71
N VAL A 160 -8.11 1.68 -18.18
CA VAL A 160 -8.17 0.21 -18.34
C VAL A 160 -7.07 -0.22 -19.30
N GLY A 161 -6.29 -1.20 -18.92
CA GLY A 161 -5.12 -1.70 -19.64
C GLY A 161 -3.78 -1.12 -19.14
N ASP A 162 -3.78 -0.07 -18.32
CA ASP A 162 -2.54 0.43 -17.74
C ASP A 162 -1.89 -0.63 -16.84
N ARG A 163 -0.55 -0.71 -16.93
CA ARG A 163 0.26 -1.51 -16.03
C ARG A 163 0.63 -0.67 -14.81
N VAL A 164 0.42 -1.24 -13.64
CA VAL A 164 0.68 -0.58 -12.36
C VAL A 164 1.47 -1.49 -11.43
N ASP A 165 2.28 -0.89 -10.55
CA ASP A 165 2.76 -1.58 -9.35
C ASP A 165 1.81 -1.25 -8.21
N ILE A 166 1.24 -2.28 -7.62
CA ILE A 166 0.48 -2.18 -6.39
C ILE A 166 1.46 -2.47 -5.25
N ILE A 167 1.51 -1.56 -4.28
CA ILE A 167 2.42 -1.64 -3.13
C ILE A 167 1.55 -1.67 -1.88
N TRP A 168 1.54 -2.81 -1.19
CA TRP A 168 0.90 -2.97 0.10
C TRP A 168 1.93 -2.76 1.20
N ASN A 169 1.70 -1.77 2.04
CA ASN A 169 2.43 -1.58 3.29
C ASN A 169 1.50 -2.01 4.42
N THR A 170 1.89 -3.06 5.12
CA THR A 170 1.13 -3.60 6.24
C THR A 170 2.00 -3.55 7.48
N ASP A 171 1.53 -2.86 8.53
CA ASP A 171 2.23 -2.79 9.81
C ASP A 171 1.30 -3.31 10.91
N LEU A 172 1.80 -4.25 11.70
CA LEU A 172 1.16 -4.68 12.94
C LEU A 172 2.06 -4.27 14.11
N THR A 173 1.54 -3.39 14.96
CA THR A 173 2.19 -3.00 16.23
C THR A 173 1.40 -3.56 17.39
N VAL A 174 2.08 -4.26 18.29
CA VAL A 174 1.50 -4.75 19.55
C VAL A 174 2.28 -4.14 20.71
N SER A 175 1.57 -3.59 21.70
CA SER A 175 2.15 -3.03 22.92
C SER A 175 1.31 -3.38 24.15
N VAL A 176 1.99 -3.61 25.28
CA VAL A 176 1.37 -3.71 26.62
C VAL A 176 1.46 -2.35 27.28
N GLU A 177 0.34 -1.92 27.88
CA GLU A 177 0.21 -0.65 28.62
C GLU A 177 0.41 -0.86 30.12
#